data_e5713bc96add10a413db3f571763aa1d
#
_entry.id   e5713bc96add10a413db3f571763aa1d
#
_cell.length_a   1.000
_cell.length_b   1.000
_cell.length_c   1.000
_cell.angle_alpha   90.00
_cell.angle_beta   90.00
_cell.angle_gamma   90.00
#
_symmetry.space_group_name_H-M   'P 1'
#
loop_
_entity.id
_entity.type
_entity.pdbx_description
1 polymer ?
#
loop_
_entity_poly.entity_id
_entity_poly.type
_entity_poly.pdbx_seq_one_letter_code
_entity_poly.pdbx_strand_id
1 'polypeptide(L)'
;AEILQVNGLKAMAYHAGMDAHTRSRNQDMFLMEDVDIIVATIAFGMGIDKPDVRFVIHYDIPKSLEGYYQETGRAGRDGGKGHCLTFYSYKDIQKLEKFMQGKPIAEQEIGKQLLLETVSYAESSLCRRTVLLNYFGEEYTTTNCGHCDNCLHPKKEFEGQAFLLTALEPSTDIDSSSD
;
A
#
# COMPACT_ATOMS: atom_id res chain seq x y z
N ALA A 1 -12.54 1.77 -14.39
CA ALA A 1 -12.80 2.94 -15.22
C ALA A 1 -14.29 3.18 -15.39
N GLU A 2 -15.08 2.18 -15.82
CA GLU A 2 -16.53 2.31 -16.13
C GLU A 2 -17.33 2.99 -15.01
N ILE A 3 -17.16 2.57 -13.75
CA ILE A 3 -17.85 3.19 -12.60
C ILE A 3 -17.55 4.69 -12.51
N LEU A 4 -16.30 5.10 -12.75
CA LEU A 4 -15.92 6.51 -12.74
C LEU A 4 -16.56 7.28 -13.90
N GLN A 5 -16.57 6.67 -15.08
CA GLN A 5 -17.21 7.26 -16.28
C GLN A 5 -18.73 7.46 -16.10
N VAL A 6 -19.43 6.47 -15.54
CA VAL A 6 -20.87 6.57 -15.24
C VAL A 6 -21.15 7.71 -14.23
N ASN A 7 -20.19 8.02 -13.35
CA ASN A 7 -20.27 9.14 -12.42
C ASN A 7 -19.73 10.46 -12.99
N GLY A 8 -19.55 10.56 -14.31
CA GLY A 8 -19.18 11.80 -14.99
C GLY A 8 -17.70 12.15 -14.96
N LEU A 9 -16.82 11.23 -14.52
CA LEU A 9 -15.38 11.46 -14.49
C LEU A 9 -14.72 11.00 -15.79
N LYS A 10 -13.80 11.77 -16.32
CA LYS A 10 -13.02 11.42 -17.50
C LYS A 10 -11.93 10.40 -17.12
N ALA A 11 -12.26 9.13 -17.17
CA ALA A 11 -11.39 8.04 -16.76
C ALA A 11 -11.17 7.03 -17.87
N MET A 12 -9.96 6.51 -18.03
CA MET A 12 -9.63 5.42 -18.96
C MET A 12 -8.95 4.27 -18.24
N ALA A 13 -9.12 3.06 -18.78
CA ALA A 13 -8.45 1.87 -18.29
C ALA A 13 -7.08 1.69 -18.96
N TYR A 14 -6.13 1.07 -18.23
CA TYR A 14 -4.83 0.68 -18.75
C TYR A 14 -4.36 -0.62 -18.08
N HIS A 15 -4.35 -1.71 -18.80
CA HIS A 15 -3.89 -3.01 -18.28
C HIS A 15 -3.31 -3.90 -19.39
N ALA A 16 -2.55 -4.91 -19.03
CA ALA A 16 -1.86 -5.79 -19.96
C ALA A 16 -2.79 -6.61 -20.88
N GLY A 17 -4.04 -6.84 -20.48
CA GLY A 17 -5.03 -7.52 -21.30
C GLY A 17 -5.65 -6.68 -22.44
N MET A 18 -5.28 -5.40 -22.55
CA MET A 18 -5.70 -4.55 -23.65
C MET A 18 -4.73 -4.70 -24.82
N ASP A 19 -5.23 -4.51 -26.06
CA ASP A 19 -4.35 -4.41 -27.24
C ASP A 19 -3.41 -3.20 -27.15
N ALA A 20 -2.29 -3.29 -27.85
CA ALA A 20 -1.24 -2.28 -27.78
C ALA A 20 -1.69 -0.89 -28.25
N HIS A 21 -2.53 -0.84 -29.30
CA HIS A 21 -3.02 0.42 -29.87
C HIS A 21 -3.93 1.15 -28.87
N THR A 22 -4.89 0.44 -28.27
CA THR A 22 -5.80 1.02 -27.25
C THR A 22 -5.03 1.47 -26.02
N ARG A 23 -4.00 0.71 -25.58
CA ARG A 23 -3.14 1.13 -24.46
C ARG A 23 -2.40 2.43 -24.77
N SER A 24 -1.76 2.50 -25.95
CA SER A 24 -1.04 3.72 -26.36
C SER A 24 -1.98 4.91 -26.42
N ARG A 25 -3.12 4.76 -27.06
CA ARG A 25 -4.13 5.82 -27.15
C ARG A 25 -4.59 6.31 -25.77
N ASN A 26 -4.92 5.40 -24.85
CA ASN A 26 -5.38 5.79 -23.52
C ASN A 26 -4.28 6.49 -22.71
N GLN A 27 -3.03 6.07 -22.91
CA GLN A 27 -1.87 6.74 -22.33
C GLN A 27 -1.71 8.16 -22.90
N ASP A 28 -1.77 8.32 -24.22
CA ASP A 28 -1.64 9.63 -24.87
C ASP A 28 -2.74 10.59 -24.42
N MET A 29 -3.99 10.12 -24.32
CA MET A 29 -5.11 10.92 -23.81
C MET A 29 -4.88 11.39 -22.36
N PHE A 30 -4.25 10.58 -21.53
CA PHE A 30 -3.90 10.98 -20.16
C PHE A 30 -2.74 11.98 -20.14
N LEU A 31 -1.71 11.80 -20.98
CA LEU A 31 -0.59 12.72 -21.09
C LEU A 31 -1.00 14.07 -21.65
N MET A 32 -1.97 14.09 -22.57
CA MET A 32 -2.51 15.31 -23.22
C MET A 32 -3.64 15.96 -22.43
N GLU A 33 -3.99 15.43 -21.24
CA GLU A 33 -5.05 15.95 -20.37
C GLU A 33 -6.46 15.85 -20.97
N ASP A 34 -6.66 15.04 -22.00
CA ASP A 34 -7.99 14.71 -22.52
C ASP A 34 -8.83 13.90 -21.51
N VAL A 35 -8.12 13.15 -20.63
CA VAL A 35 -8.69 12.41 -19.50
C VAL A 35 -7.95 12.76 -18.20
N ASP A 36 -8.71 12.82 -17.12
CA ASP A 36 -8.22 13.24 -15.81
C ASP A 36 -7.69 12.05 -14.99
N ILE A 37 -8.17 10.83 -15.27
CA ILE A 37 -7.92 9.64 -14.47
C ILE A 37 -7.52 8.47 -15.35
N ILE A 38 -6.43 7.80 -14.97
CA ILE A 38 -6.08 6.49 -15.51
C ILE A 38 -6.27 5.42 -14.43
N VAL A 39 -7.06 4.41 -14.73
CA VAL A 39 -7.27 3.25 -13.86
C VAL A 39 -6.40 2.12 -14.38
N ALA A 40 -5.32 1.86 -13.69
CA ALA A 40 -4.27 0.99 -14.19
C ALA A 40 -3.93 -0.16 -13.26
N THR A 41 -3.39 -1.21 -13.82
CA THR A 41 -2.60 -2.22 -13.10
C THR A 41 -1.12 -1.83 -13.13
N ILE A 42 -0.26 -2.64 -12.51
CA ILE A 42 1.21 -2.48 -12.50
C ILE A 42 1.78 -2.18 -13.91
N ALA A 43 1.10 -2.61 -14.98
CA ALA A 43 1.53 -2.37 -16.36
C ALA A 43 1.65 -0.88 -16.74
N PHE A 44 1.00 0.03 -16.05
CA PHE A 44 1.10 1.48 -16.27
C PHE A 44 2.38 2.10 -15.69
N GLY A 45 3.23 1.29 -15.07
CA GLY A 45 4.36 1.77 -14.27
C GLY A 45 5.60 2.18 -15.05
N MET A 46 5.92 1.58 -16.17
CA MET A 46 7.20 1.78 -16.85
C MET A 46 7.07 2.78 -18.00
N GLY A 47 7.72 3.93 -17.86
CA GLY A 47 7.87 4.90 -18.94
C GLY A 47 6.85 6.03 -19.03
N ILE A 48 5.97 6.20 -18.04
CA ILE A 48 5.04 7.34 -18.01
C ILE A 48 5.62 8.45 -17.15
N ASP A 49 5.98 9.52 -17.83
CA ASP A 49 6.49 10.74 -17.21
C ASP A 49 5.47 11.89 -17.36
N LYS A 50 4.45 11.86 -16.50
CA LYS A 50 3.52 12.97 -16.31
C LYS A 50 3.90 13.66 -15.00
N PRO A 51 4.45 14.88 -15.03
CA PRO A 51 5.02 15.52 -13.85
C PRO A 51 3.97 16.00 -12.85
N ASP A 52 2.79 16.33 -13.32
CA ASP A 52 1.71 17.01 -12.58
C ASP A 52 0.63 16.06 -12.03
N VAL A 53 0.96 14.79 -11.82
CA VAL A 53 0.06 13.85 -11.15
C VAL A 53 -0.20 14.34 -9.73
N ARG A 54 -1.47 14.57 -9.38
CA ARG A 54 -1.87 15.07 -8.05
C ARG A 54 -2.29 13.98 -7.09
N PHE A 55 -2.80 12.86 -7.60
CA PHE A 55 -3.28 11.76 -6.78
C PHE A 55 -2.74 10.43 -7.29
N VAL A 56 -2.24 9.62 -6.37
CA VAL A 56 -2.00 8.19 -6.59
C VAL A 56 -2.84 7.42 -5.58
N ILE A 57 -3.78 6.62 -6.10
CA ILE A 57 -4.75 5.91 -5.27
C ILE A 57 -4.56 4.40 -5.50
N HIS A 58 -4.17 3.68 -4.46
CA HIS A 58 -4.14 2.23 -4.46
C HIS A 58 -5.47 1.70 -3.93
N TYR A 59 -6.25 1.08 -4.83
CA TYR A 59 -7.49 0.42 -4.46
C TYR A 59 -7.24 -0.92 -3.76
N ASP A 60 -6.26 -1.67 -4.21
CA ASP A 60 -5.71 -2.84 -3.54
C ASP A 60 -4.32 -2.51 -2.99
N ILE A 61 -3.94 -3.09 -1.86
CA ILE A 61 -2.62 -2.87 -1.28
C ILE A 61 -1.50 -3.37 -2.22
N PRO A 62 -0.43 -2.61 -2.43
CA PRO A 62 0.74 -3.07 -3.19
C PRO A 62 1.38 -4.32 -2.58
N LYS A 63 2.04 -5.12 -3.40
CA LYS A 63 2.68 -6.38 -3.00
C LYS A 63 3.95 -6.18 -2.20
N SER A 64 4.56 -5.01 -2.28
CA SER A 64 5.79 -4.65 -1.59
C SER A 64 5.91 -3.14 -1.40
N LEU A 65 6.76 -2.71 -0.46
CA LEU A 65 7.03 -1.30 -0.23
C LEU A 65 7.80 -0.65 -1.39
N GLU A 66 8.62 -1.41 -2.11
CA GLU A 66 9.31 -0.91 -3.32
C GLU A 66 8.29 -0.56 -4.40
N GLY A 67 7.31 -1.44 -4.64
CA GLY A 67 6.21 -1.18 -5.57
C GLY A 67 5.42 0.06 -5.15
N TYR A 68 5.06 0.13 -3.88
CA TYR A 68 4.38 1.29 -3.31
C TYR A 68 5.15 2.59 -3.52
N TYR A 69 6.44 2.61 -3.19
CA TYR A 69 7.31 3.77 -3.36
C TYR A 69 7.43 4.20 -4.82
N GLN A 70 7.64 3.23 -5.71
CA GLN A 70 7.75 3.48 -7.16
C GLN A 70 6.46 4.08 -7.74
N GLU A 71 5.30 3.62 -7.27
CA GLU A 71 4.00 4.08 -7.74
C GLU A 71 3.62 5.43 -7.14
N THR A 72 3.80 5.62 -5.84
CA THR A 72 3.54 6.89 -5.15
C THR A 72 4.51 8.00 -5.57
N GLY A 73 5.75 7.65 -5.91
CA GLY A 73 6.76 8.56 -6.44
C GLY A 73 6.42 9.21 -7.79
N ARG A 74 5.24 8.90 -8.36
CA ARG A 74 4.70 9.61 -9.54
C ARG A 74 4.00 10.90 -9.19
N ALA A 75 3.50 11.03 -7.96
CA ALA A 75 2.78 12.21 -7.54
C ALA A 75 3.73 13.40 -7.28
N GLY A 76 3.41 14.56 -7.85
CA GLY A 76 4.09 15.81 -7.58
C GLY A 76 5.53 15.92 -8.08
N ARG A 77 5.89 15.29 -9.19
CA ARG A 77 7.24 15.37 -9.78
C ARG A 77 7.62 16.78 -10.24
N ASP A 78 6.64 17.60 -10.50
CA ASP A 78 6.82 19.04 -10.80
C ASP A 78 7.11 19.91 -9.58
N GLY A 79 7.26 19.30 -8.39
CA GLY A 79 7.41 20.02 -7.12
C GLY A 79 6.08 20.49 -6.50
N GLY A 80 4.96 20.26 -7.17
CA GLY A 80 3.61 20.52 -6.64
C GLY A 80 3.20 19.51 -5.57
N LYS A 81 2.10 19.80 -4.85
CA LYS A 81 1.56 18.85 -3.86
C LYS A 81 1.01 17.62 -4.55
N GLY A 82 1.44 16.44 -4.08
CA GLY A 82 0.91 15.14 -4.44
C GLY A 82 0.26 14.46 -3.23
N HIS A 83 -0.83 13.75 -3.45
CA HIS A 83 -1.54 12.99 -2.43
C HIS A 83 -1.53 11.51 -2.78
N CYS A 84 -1.12 10.68 -1.81
CA CYS A 84 -1.10 9.25 -1.95
C CYS A 84 -2.11 8.65 -0.96
N LEU A 85 -3.05 7.86 -1.49
CA LEU A 85 -4.07 7.19 -0.70
C LEU A 85 -4.01 5.69 -0.97
N THR A 86 -4.00 4.89 0.08
CA THR A 86 -4.03 3.43 -0.05
C THR A 86 -5.19 2.89 0.79
N PHE A 87 -6.09 2.16 0.15
CA PHE A 87 -7.05 1.35 0.85
C PHE A 87 -6.38 0.07 1.33
N TYR A 88 -6.68 -0.31 2.57
CA TYR A 88 -6.10 -1.48 3.21
C TYR A 88 -7.20 -2.31 3.86
N SER A 89 -7.23 -3.59 3.54
CA SER A 89 -8.09 -4.54 4.21
C SER A 89 -7.40 -5.90 4.36
N TYR A 90 -7.73 -6.63 5.40
CA TYR A 90 -7.22 -7.99 5.61
C TYR A 90 -7.57 -8.96 4.45
N LYS A 91 -8.69 -8.71 3.75
CA LYS A 91 -9.09 -9.49 2.58
C LYS A 91 -8.08 -9.38 1.43
N ASP A 92 -7.40 -8.25 1.31
CA ASP A 92 -6.40 -8.05 0.26
C ASP A 92 -5.15 -8.88 0.52
N ILE A 93 -4.76 -9.00 1.80
CA ILE A 93 -3.66 -9.88 2.23
C ILE A 93 -3.98 -11.32 1.85
N GLN A 94 -5.18 -11.81 2.16
CA GLN A 94 -5.60 -13.16 1.80
C GLN A 94 -5.62 -13.41 0.29
N LYS A 95 -5.98 -12.41 -0.53
CA LYS A 95 -5.88 -12.51 -1.99
C LYS A 95 -4.42 -12.64 -2.44
N LEU A 96 -3.52 -11.80 -1.90
CA LEU A 96 -2.10 -11.82 -2.26
C LEU A 96 -1.44 -13.13 -1.85
N GLU A 97 -1.76 -13.68 -0.69
CA GLU A 97 -1.30 -15.01 -0.26
C GLU A 97 -1.75 -16.13 -1.20
N LYS A 98 -3.02 -16.08 -1.66
CA LYS A 98 -3.53 -17.05 -2.66
C LYS A 98 -2.79 -16.95 -3.99
N PHE A 99 -2.42 -15.76 -4.45
CA PHE A 99 -1.63 -15.58 -5.67
C PHE A 99 -0.19 -16.14 -5.57
N MET A 100 0.31 -16.30 -4.36
CA MET A 100 1.62 -16.93 -4.14
C MET A 100 1.55 -18.46 -4.13
N GLN A 101 0.38 -19.04 -3.90
CA GLN A 101 0.19 -20.49 -3.92
C GLN A 101 0.48 -21.04 -5.33
N GLY A 102 1.23 -22.15 -5.38
CA GLY A 102 1.64 -22.79 -6.63
C GLY A 102 2.93 -22.24 -7.25
N LYS A 103 3.55 -21.22 -6.68
CA LYS A 103 4.90 -20.77 -7.05
C LYS A 103 5.97 -21.63 -6.37
N PRO A 104 7.24 -21.60 -6.86
CA PRO A 104 8.36 -22.19 -6.15
C PRO A 104 8.44 -21.70 -4.69
N ILE A 105 8.83 -22.58 -3.75
CA ILE A 105 8.85 -22.31 -2.32
C ILE A 105 9.66 -21.03 -2.00
N ALA A 106 10.83 -20.86 -2.60
CA ALA A 106 11.66 -19.69 -2.42
C ALA A 106 10.94 -18.37 -2.82
N GLU A 107 10.18 -18.39 -3.91
CA GLU A 107 9.39 -17.22 -4.32
C GLU A 107 8.22 -16.95 -3.37
N GLN A 108 7.62 -17.99 -2.80
CA GLN A 108 6.56 -17.83 -1.80
C GLN A 108 7.10 -17.19 -0.52
N GLU A 109 8.28 -17.61 -0.05
CA GLU A 109 8.92 -17.07 1.15
C GLU A 109 9.27 -15.60 0.97
N ILE A 110 9.91 -15.24 -0.14
CA ILE A 110 10.21 -13.83 -0.47
C ILE A 110 8.92 -13.02 -0.55
N GLY A 111 7.90 -13.53 -1.27
CA GLY A 111 6.63 -12.82 -1.42
C GLY A 111 5.90 -12.60 -0.08
N LYS A 112 5.96 -13.57 0.84
CA LYS A 112 5.39 -13.43 2.19
C LYS A 112 6.15 -12.38 3.00
N GLN A 113 7.48 -12.37 2.92
CA GLN A 113 8.31 -11.37 3.62
C GLN A 113 7.94 -9.96 3.16
N LEU A 114 7.92 -9.70 1.85
CA LEU A 114 7.55 -8.41 1.27
C LEU A 114 6.13 -7.98 1.66
N LEU A 115 5.20 -8.94 1.70
CA LEU A 115 3.83 -8.67 2.13
C LEU A 115 3.77 -8.28 3.62
N LEU A 116 4.51 -8.99 4.49
CA LEU A 116 4.57 -8.67 5.92
C LEU A 116 5.14 -7.27 6.17
N GLU A 117 6.16 -6.86 5.42
CA GLU A 117 6.72 -5.51 5.47
C GLU A 117 5.69 -4.45 5.07
N THR A 118 4.94 -4.72 4.00
CA THR A 118 3.86 -3.83 3.54
C THR A 118 2.73 -3.72 4.57
N VAL A 119 2.35 -4.84 5.19
CA VAL A 119 1.35 -4.88 6.28
C VAL A 119 1.85 -4.08 7.49
N SER A 120 3.09 -4.31 7.90
CA SER A 120 3.71 -3.60 9.02
C SER A 120 3.72 -2.09 8.77
N TYR A 121 4.01 -1.66 7.55
CA TYR A 121 3.89 -0.25 7.15
C TYR A 121 2.45 0.26 7.25
N ALA A 122 1.48 -0.49 6.72
CA ALA A 122 0.08 -0.08 6.71
C ALA A 122 -0.52 0.02 8.12
N GLU A 123 -0.16 -0.87 9.03
CA GLU A 123 -0.67 -0.93 10.40
C GLU A 123 0.10 -0.06 11.40
N SER A 124 1.32 0.36 11.05
CA SER A 124 2.17 1.19 11.90
C SER A 124 1.47 2.49 12.34
N SER A 125 1.73 2.92 13.56
CA SER A 125 1.38 4.24 14.08
C SER A 125 2.50 5.28 13.91
N LEU A 126 3.67 4.86 13.45
CA LEU A 126 4.82 5.74 13.22
C LEU A 126 4.59 6.63 11.99
N CYS A 127 5.36 7.71 11.91
CA CYS A 127 5.38 8.57 10.73
C CYS A 127 5.64 7.75 9.46
N ARG A 128 4.74 7.83 8.47
CA ARG A 128 4.84 7.09 7.20
C ARG A 128 6.15 7.34 6.48
N ARG A 129 6.61 8.59 6.48
CA ARG A 129 7.87 8.97 5.85
C ARG A 129 9.07 8.35 6.55
N THR A 130 9.09 8.37 7.87
CA THR A 130 10.16 7.74 8.66
C THR A 130 10.27 6.25 8.37
N VAL A 131 9.15 5.52 8.41
CA VAL A 131 9.14 4.08 8.14
C VAL A 131 9.64 3.80 6.72
N LEU A 132 9.15 4.55 5.73
CA LEU A 132 9.48 4.32 4.33
C LEU A 132 10.95 4.64 4.02
N LEU A 133 11.47 5.77 4.50
CA LEU A 133 12.87 6.15 4.27
C LEU A 133 13.83 5.20 4.98
N ASN A 134 13.54 4.82 6.22
CA ASN A 134 14.34 3.83 6.94
C ASN A 134 14.36 2.46 6.24
N TYR A 135 13.23 2.05 5.64
CA TYR A 135 13.15 0.83 4.83
C TYR A 135 14.16 0.84 3.67
N PHE A 136 14.36 1.99 3.03
CA PHE A 136 15.36 2.17 1.97
C PHE A 136 16.77 2.50 2.48
N GLY A 137 17.00 2.44 3.79
CA GLY A 137 18.30 2.69 4.40
C GLY A 137 18.66 4.17 4.51
N GLU A 138 17.70 5.07 4.31
CA GLU A 138 17.89 6.50 4.53
C GLU A 138 17.61 6.85 6.00
N GLU A 139 18.56 7.49 6.64
CA GLU A 139 18.43 7.93 8.02
C GLU A 139 17.54 9.19 8.09
N TYR A 140 16.33 9.03 8.61
CA TYR A 140 15.39 10.12 8.78
C TYR A 140 15.02 10.27 10.25
N THR A 141 15.54 11.30 10.88
CA THR A 141 15.44 11.53 12.33
C THR A 141 14.19 12.23 12.78
N THR A 142 13.40 12.79 11.84
CA THR A 142 12.16 13.51 12.16
C THR A 142 11.04 12.52 12.49
N THR A 143 10.52 12.57 13.72
CA THR A 143 9.43 11.70 14.18
C THR A 143 8.06 12.12 13.67
N ASN A 144 7.91 13.37 13.23
CA ASN A 144 6.65 13.93 12.72
C ASN A 144 6.90 14.74 11.44
N CYS A 145 6.44 14.25 10.29
CA CYS A 145 6.60 14.95 9.01
C CYS A 145 5.55 16.04 8.77
N GLY A 146 4.51 16.14 9.61
CA GLY A 146 3.42 17.12 9.49
C GLY A 146 2.45 16.90 8.32
N HIS A 147 2.57 15.80 7.56
CA HIS A 147 1.82 15.60 6.31
C HIS A 147 1.13 14.24 6.17
N CYS A 148 1.63 13.19 6.83
CA CYS A 148 1.02 11.87 6.73
C CYS A 148 -0.14 11.70 7.72
N ASP A 149 -0.99 10.71 7.47
CA ASP A 149 -2.14 10.35 8.30
C ASP A 149 -1.78 10.17 9.78
N ASN A 150 -0.72 9.43 10.08
CA ASN A 150 -0.27 9.17 11.46
C ASN A 150 0.24 10.44 12.16
N CYS A 151 0.81 11.40 11.43
CA CYS A 151 1.26 12.67 12.01
C CYS A 151 0.13 13.68 12.20
N LEU A 152 -0.85 13.69 11.28
CA LEU A 152 -2.00 14.60 11.34
C LEU A 152 -3.08 14.08 12.31
N HIS A 153 -3.24 12.76 12.38
CA HIS A 153 -4.23 12.08 13.21
C HIS A 153 -3.58 10.94 14.00
N PRO A 154 -2.76 11.25 15.02
CA PRO A 154 -2.08 10.22 15.81
C PRO A 154 -3.09 9.22 16.39
N LYS A 155 -2.82 7.94 16.22
CA LYS A 155 -3.61 6.89 16.87
C LYS A 155 -3.42 7.05 18.37
N LYS A 156 -4.51 6.99 19.14
CA LYS A 156 -4.42 6.99 20.60
C LYS A 156 -3.67 5.73 21.03
N GLU A 157 -2.61 5.89 21.80
CA GLU A 157 -1.96 4.76 22.46
C GLU A 157 -2.95 4.15 23.44
N PHE A 158 -3.27 2.88 23.27
CA PHE A 158 -3.94 2.11 24.28
C PHE A 158 -2.86 1.64 25.25
N GLU A 159 -2.97 2.00 26.53
CA GLU A 159 -2.19 1.38 27.59
C GLU A 159 -2.59 -0.10 27.71
N GLY A 160 -1.99 -0.94 26.87
CA GLY A 160 -2.27 -2.39 26.82
C GLY A 160 -1.56 -3.20 27.91
N GLN A 161 -0.91 -2.57 28.88
CA GLN A 161 -0.18 -3.28 29.94
C GLN A 161 -1.06 -4.12 30.88
N ALA A 162 -2.34 -3.78 31.04
CA ALA A 162 -3.22 -4.53 31.92
C ALA A 162 -3.72 -5.87 31.34
N PHE A 163 -3.73 -6.04 30.00
CA PHE A 163 -4.24 -7.26 29.36
C PHE A 163 -3.21 -8.38 29.20
N LEU A 164 -1.93 -8.06 29.15
CA LEU A 164 -0.85 -9.05 28.97
C LEU A 164 -0.50 -9.83 30.23
N LEU A 165 -0.76 -9.27 31.42
CA LEU A 165 -0.42 -9.92 32.70
C LEU A 165 -1.44 -10.99 33.12
N THR A 166 -2.69 -10.89 32.71
CA THR A 166 -3.75 -11.89 33.03
C THR A 166 -3.67 -13.14 32.17
N ALA A 167 -2.99 -13.10 31.02
CA ALA A 167 -2.86 -14.27 30.14
C ALA A 167 -1.64 -15.16 30.48
N LEU A 168 -0.82 -14.77 31.46
CA LEU A 168 0.42 -15.47 31.84
C LEU A 168 0.39 -16.09 33.23
N GLU A 169 -0.75 -16.07 33.92
CA GLU A 169 -0.88 -16.86 35.17
C GLU A 169 -0.99 -18.35 34.80
N PRO A 170 -0.04 -19.20 35.22
CA PRO A 170 -0.18 -20.62 35.06
C PRO A 170 -1.36 -21.11 35.87
N SER A 171 -2.28 -21.84 35.27
CA SER A 171 -3.34 -22.55 35.98
C SER A 171 -2.72 -23.49 37.01
N THR A 172 -2.82 -23.12 38.30
CA THR A 172 -2.50 -23.99 39.42
C THR A 172 -3.70 -24.87 39.75
N ASP A 173 -4.00 -25.81 38.84
CA ASP A 173 -4.87 -26.95 39.19
C ASP A 173 -4.06 -28.22 38.90
N ILE A 174 -3.17 -28.52 39.87
CA ILE A 174 -2.70 -29.89 40.04
C ILE A 174 -3.60 -30.46 41.11
N ASP A 175 -4.61 -31.16 40.64
CA ASP A 175 -5.47 -32.00 41.48
C ASP A 175 -4.62 -33.12 42.09
N SER A 176 -4.33 -32.99 43.38
CA SER A 176 -3.74 -34.02 44.21
C SER A 176 -4.86 -34.82 44.82
N SER A 177 -5.33 -35.86 44.15
CA SER A 177 -6.12 -36.91 44.76
C SER A 177 -5.65 -38.27 44.22
N SER A 178 -4.73 -38.83 44.95
CA SER A 178 -4.46 -40.27 44.92
C SER A 178 -4.62 -40.76 46.31
N ASP A 179 -5.62 -41.61 46.49
CA ASP A 179 -5.68 -42.77 47.36
C ASP A 179 -6.45 -43.86 46.65
#